data_18ae77917273e4a152990497d040a83a
#
_entry.id   18ae77917273e4a152990497d040a83a
#
_cell.length_a   1.000
_cell.length_b   1.000
_cell.length_c   1.000
_cell.angle_alpha   90.00
_cell.angle_beta   90.00
_cell.angle_gamma   90.00
#
_symmetry.space_group_name_H-M   'P 1'
#
loop_
_entity.id
_entity.type
_entity.pdbx_description
1 polymer ?
#
loop_
_entity_poly.entity_id
_entity_poly.type
_entity_poly.pdbx_seq_one_letter_code
_entity_poly.pdbx_strand_id
1 'polypeptide(L)'
;VPPDRSPQTSSGGAVVRPGAGSRDPPPPDRAQRGATSADAIAAIWREILSGCRALERSLTVAYLGPQATFTHQAALERFGSSAAFHPARSIGDVFDAVERADAEFGVVPVENSTEGAVNVTLDRLIDSEVLICGEVYLEIGQHLLSRAADLSEVKRVVSHPQALAQCRGWLAQHLPDVALDEAVSTASAAELAAAEPTVAAIASGLAARLYGVPVLKARVED
;
A
#
# COMPACT_ATOMS: atom_id res chain seq x y z
N VAL A 1 4.47 4.27 35.14
CA VAL A 1 4.62 3.23 34.10
C VAL A 1 4.21 3.88 32.80
N PRO A 2 5.12 4.03 31.78
CA PRO A 2 4.74 4.57 30.46
C PRO A 2 3.93 3.49 29.71
N PRO A 3 3.01 3.88 28.81
CA PRO A 3 2.22 2.95 28.04
C PRO A 3 3.14 2.18 27.06
N ASP A 4 2.91 0.88 27.03
CA ASP A 4 3.52 -0.11 26.15
C ASP A 4 3.25 0.29 24.68
N ARG A 5 4.31 0.52 23.92
CA ARG A 5 4.22 0.73 22.48
C ARG A 5 4.33 -0.64 21.83
N SER A 6 3.20 -1.20 21.46
CA SER A 6 3.16 -2.36 20.56
C SER A 6 4.00 -2.05 19.30
N PRO A 7 4.76 -3.01 18.75
CA PRO A 7 5.55 -2.79 17.55
C PRO A 7 4.61 -2.49 16.37
N GLN A 8 4.77 -1.29 15.79
CA GLN A 8 4.07 -0.91 14.57
C GLN A 8 4.62 -1.76 13.41
N THR A 9 3.75 -2.45 12.71
CA THR A 9 4.14 -3.18 11.49
C THR A 9 4.42 -2.17 10.38
N SER A 10 5.65 -2.13 9.88
CA SER A 10 6.06 -1.32 8.74
C SER A 10 6.51 -2.20 7.58
N SER A 11 6.30 -1.76 6.36
CA SER A 11 6.78 -2.42 5.16
C SER A 11 7.67 -1.44 4.38
N GLY A 12 8.87 -1.89 4.03
CA GLY A 12 9.78 -1.16 3.17
C GLY A 12 9.58 -1.55 1.70
N GLY A 13 9.54 -0.57 0.80
CA GLY A 13 9.50 -0.78 -0.64
C GLY A 13 10.60 0.00 -1.35
N ALA A 14 11.20 -0.59 -2.38
CA ALA A 14 12.15 0.08 -3.25
C ALA A 14 11.45 0.64 -4.49
N VAL A 15 11.85 1.85 -4.89
CA VAL A 15 11.47 2.46 -6.15
C VAL A 15 12.66 2.35 -7.11
N VAL A 16 12.45 1.72 -8.26
CA VAL A 16 13.50 1.44 -9.25
C VAL A 16 13.24 2.18 -10.56
N ARG A 17 14.33 2.63 -11.26
CA ARG A 17 14.25 3.29 -12.56
C ARG A 17 15.44 2.93 -13.45
N PRO A 18 15.38 3.17 -14.79
CA PRO A 18 16.55 3.10 -15.66
C PRO A 18 17.58 4.19 -15.29
N GLY A 19 18.87 3.88 -15.39
CA GLY A 19 19.97 4.71 -14.93
C GLY A 19 20.18 6.01 -15.68
N ALA A 20 19.50 7.11 -15.28
CA ALA A 20 19.89 8.47 -15.64
C ALA A 20 19.42 9.45 -14.55
N GLY A 21 20.37 10.20 -13.98
CA GLY A 21 20.18 10.98 -12.76
C GLY A 21 19.16 12.11 -12.85
N SER A 22 18.24 12.16 -11.91
CA SER A 22 17.51 13.37 -11.52
C SER A 22 17.62 13.56 -10.02
N ARG A 23 17.83 14.80 -9.60
CA ARG A 23 17.92 15.18 -8.19
C ARG A 23 16.51 15.43 -7.67
N ASP A 24 16.13 14.76 -6.57
CA ASP A 24 14.94 15.11 -5.82
C ASP A 24 15.08 16.52 -5.24
N PRO A 25 13.99 17.32 -5.18
CA PRO A 25 14.01 18.60 -4.47
C PRO A 25 14.27 18.37 -2.96
N PRO A 26 15.02 19.26 -2.30
CA PRO A 26 15.27 19.15 -0.87
C PRO A 26 13.97 19.25 -0.06
N PRO A 27 13.89 18.60 1.12
CA PRO A 27 12.74 18.72 1.99
C PRO A 27 12.57 20.17 2.48
N PRO A 28 11.34 20.64 2.72
CA PRO A 28 11.07 22.01 3.17
C PRO A 28 11.67 22.29 4.54
N ASP A 29 12.24 23.50 4.70
CA ASP A 29 12.96 23.96 5.89
C ASP A 29 12.06 24.05 7.13
N ARG A 30 12.64 23.83 8.32
CA ARG A 30 12.00 23.81 9.65
C ARG A 30 11.35 25.12 10.14
N ALA A 31 11.30 26.17 9.30
CA ALA A 31 10.85 27.51 9.72
C ALA A 31 9.32 27.71 9.72
N GLN A 32 8.50 26.76 9.27
CA GLN A 32 7.05 26.95 9.22
C GLN A 32 6.35 26.35 10.45
N ARG A 33 6.29 27.11 11.53
CA ARG A 33 5.37 26.88 12.65
C ARG A 33 4.01 27.51 12.33
N GLY A 34 3.30 26.91 11.40
CA GLY A 34 1.90 27.26 11.07
C GLY A 34 0.96 26.09 11.34
N ALA A 35 -0.33 26.29 11.21
CA ALA A 35 -1.38 25.31 11.52
C ALA A 35 -1.37 23.99 10.70
N THR A 36 -0.44 23.84 9.74
CA THR A 36 -0.32 22.67 8.87
C THR A 36 0.94 21.88 9.22
N SER A 37 0.79 20.56 9.44
CA SER A 37 1.95 19.68 9.72
C SER A 37 2.90 19.60 8.53
N ALA A 38 4.18 19.26 8.78
CA ALA A 38 5.19 19.08 7.74
C ALA A 38 4.74 18.01 6.72
N ASP A 39 4.10 16.95 7.20
CA ASP A 39 3.59 15.86 6.35
C ASP A 39 2.44 16.33 5.44
N ALA A 40 1.55 17.17 5.95
CA ALA A 40 0.46 17.73 5.15
C ALA A 40 1.01 18.69 4.07
N ILE A 41 2.02 19.49 4.39
CA ILE A 41 2.70 20.35 3.41
C ILE A 41 3.39 19.49 2.33
N ALA A 42 4.10 18.44 2.73
CA ALA A 42 4.75 17.51 1.80
C ALA A 42 3.74 16.82 0.88
N ALA A 43 2.56 16.42 1.41
CA ALA A 43 1.50 15.82 0.62
C ALA A 43 0.92 16.81 -0.40
N ILE A 44 0.65 18.07 -0.01
CA ILE A 44 0.17 19.11 -0.92
C ILE A 44 1.19 19.37 -2.04
N TRP A 45 2.46 19.54 -1.70
CA TRP A 45 3.51 19.75 -2.69
C TRP A 45 3.68 18.59 -3.65
N ARG A 46 3.56 17.36 -3.16
CA ARG A 46 3.60 16.16 -3.99
C ARG A 46 2.50 16.17 -5.06
N GLU A 47 1.27 16.49 -4.67
CA GLU A 47 0.15 16.57 -5.62
C GLU A 47 0.33 17.72 -6.62
N ILE A 48 0.80 18.89 -6.19
CA ILE A 48 1.11 20.01 -7.10
C ILE A 48 2.17 19.60 -8.10
N LEU A 49 3.29 19.02 -7.66
CA LEU A 49 4.37 18.59 -8.54
C LEU A 49 3.94 17.44 -9.46
N SER A 50 3.12 16.50 -8.96
CA SER A 50 2.55 15.43 -9.77
C SER A 50 1.68 15.99 -10.90
N GLY A 51 0.78 16.93 -10.58
CA GLY A 51 -0.06 17.59 -11.58
C GLY A 51 0.72 18.43 -12.59
N CYS A 52 1.73 19.19 -12.14
CA CYS A 52 2.59 19.96 -13.05
C CYS A 52 3.36 19.06 -14.02
N ARG A 53 3.92 17.96 -13.54
CA ARG A 53 4.63 16.98 -14.39
C ARG A 53 3.70 16.32 -15.39
N ALA A 54 2.47 15.99 -14.98
CA ALA A 54 1.48 15.38 -15.87
C ALA A 54 1.06 16.29 -17.04
N LEU A 55 1.19 17.63 -16.89
CA LEU A 55 0.95 18.59 -17.98
C LEU A 55 2.08 18.57 -19.03
N GLU A 56 3.31 18.28 -18.61
CA GLU A 56 4.46 18.20 -19.52
C GLU A 56 4.55 16.80 -20.17
N ARG A 57 4.54 15.77 -19.32
CA ARG A 57 4.58 14.36 -19.72
C ARG A 57 3.99 13.50 -18.59
N SER A 58 3.06 12.62 -18.93
CA SER A 58 2.51 11.67 -17.97
C SER A 58 3.59 10.69 -17.51
N LEU A 59 3.89 10.71 -16.22
CA LEU A 59 4.82 9.78 -15.59
C LEU A 59 4.19 8.40 -15.50
N THR A 60 4.86 7.36 -16.00
CA THR A 60 4.37 5.98 -15.96
C THR A 60 5.07 5.18 -14.87
N VAL A 61 4.30 4.58 -13.96
CA VAL A 61 4.78 3.83 -12.80
C VAL A 61 4.20 2.43 -12.80
N ALA A 62 5.05 1.40 -12.94
CA ALA A 62 4.67 0.01 -12.72
C ALA A 62 4.73 -0.32 -11.22
N TYR A 63 3.82 -1.13 -10.72
CA TYR A 63 3.82 -1.56 -9.31
C TYR A 63 3.27 -2.99 -9.19
N LEU A 64 3.63 -3.69 -8.11
CA LEU A 64 3.06 -5.02 -7.83
C LEU A 64 1.57 -4.88 -7.51
N GLY A 65 0.73 -5.31 -8.46
CA GLY A 65 -0.72 -5.26 -8.39
C GLY A 65 -1.35 -6.34 -7.48
N PRO A 66 -2.66 -6.38 -7.45
CA PRO A 66 -3.62 -5.52 -8.15
C PRO A 66 -3.72 -4.10 -7.58
N GLN A 67 -4.69 -3.31 -8.06
CA GLN A 67 -5.01 -2.01 -7.46
C GLN A 67 -5.41 -2.19 -5.98
N ALA A 68 -5.26 -1.12 -5.18
CA ALA A 68 -5.56 -1.10 -3.75
C ALA A 68 -4.64 -1.96 -2.85
N THR A 69 -3.56 -2.53 -3.39
CA THR A 69 -2.51 -3.15 -2.58
C THR A 69 -1.67 -2.10 -1.85
N PHE A 70 -0.89 -2.52 -0.84
CA PHE A 70 0.06 -1.63 -0.16
C PHE A 70 1.14 -1.09 -1.10
N THR A 71 1.55 -1.88 -2.12
CA THR A 71 2.49 -1.41 -3.14
C THR A 71 1.87 -0.31 -4.01
N HIS A 72 0.58 -0.40 -4.34
CA HIS A 72 -0.14 0.70 -4.99
C HIS A 72 -0.19 1.94 -4.10
N GLN A 73 -0.45 1.77 -2.80
CA GLN A 73 -0.45 2.88 -1.84
C GLN A 73 0.94 3.55 -1.78
N ALA A 74 2.01 2.77 -1.71
CA ALA A 74 3.39 3.28 -1.73
C ALA A 74 3.69 4.06 -3.03
N ALA A 75 3.22 3.57 -4.17
CA ALA A 75 3.35 4.27 -5.45
C ALA A 75 2.62 5.62 -5.45
N LEU A 76 1.38 5.67 -4.96
CA LEU A 76 0.62 6.92 -4.82
C LEU A 76 1.29 7.90 -3.85
N GLU A 77 1.81 7.41 -2.73
CA GLU A 77 2.52 8.24 -1.75
C GLU A 77 3.83 8.82 -2.30
N ARG A 78 4.50 8.11 -3.20
CA ARG A 78 5.76 8.58 -3.79
C ARG A 78 5.56 9.54 -4.95
N PHE A 79 4.60 9.26 -5.83
CA PHE A 79 4.45 9.93 -7.12
C PHE A 79 3.26 10.87 -7.22
N GLY A 80 2.32 10.83 -6.26
CA GLY A 80 1.05 11.57 -6.31
C GLY A 80 0.03 10.92 -7.24
N SER A 81 -1.17 11.49 -7.28
CA SER A 81 -2.32 10.89 -7.95
C SER A 81 -2.37 11.09 -9.46
N SER A 82 -1.56 12.02 -10.01
CA SER A 82 -1.59 12.38 -11.43
C SER A 82 -0.67 11.52 -12.32
N ALA A 83 0.12 10.61 -11.74
CA ALA A 83 0.90 9.64 -12.50
C ALA A 83 0.01 8.54 -13.10
N ALA A 84 0.46 7.93 -14.19
CA ALA A 84 -0.17 6.74 -14.78
C ALA A 84 0.35 5.48 -14.08
N PHE A 85 -0.52 4.78 -13.35
CA PHE A 85 -0.16 3.59 -12.57
C PHE A 85 -0.56 2.31 -13.29
N HIS A 86 0.40 1.40 -13.49
CA HIS A 86 0.20 0.11 -14.16
C HIS A 86 0.44 -1.05 -13.20
N PRO A 87 -0.61 -1.81 -12.83
CA PRO A 87 -0.48 -2.98 -11.98
C PRO A 87 0.19 -4.12 -12.74
N ALA A 88 1.30 -4.62 -12.25
CA ALA A 88 1.99 -5.81 -12.74
C ALA A 88 1.54 -7.06 -11.96
N ARG A 89 1.63 -8.23 -12.57
CA ARG A 89 1.20 -9.50 -11.97
C ARG A 89 2.22 -10.07 -11.00
N SER A 90 3.50 -9.76 -11.23
CA SER A 90 4.63 -10.23 -10.42
C SER A 90 5.66 -9.12 -10.24
N ILE A 91 6.56 -9.32 -9.27
CA ILE A 91 7.73 -8.46 -9.09
C ILE A 91 8.60 -8.46 -10.35
N GLY A 92 8.79 -9.62 -10.98
CA GLY A 92 9.52 -9.74 -12.24
C GLY A 92 8.93 -8.86 -13.34
N ASP A 93 7.61 -8.85 -13.50
CA ASP A 93 6.94 -8.02 -14.51
C ASP A 93 7.13 -6.51 -14.25
N VAL A 94 7.29 -6.08 -12.99
CA VAL A 94 7.60 -4.68 -12.66
C VAL A 94 9.00 -4.32 -13.17
N PHE A 95 10.00 -5.18 -12.92
CA PHE A 95 11.36 -4.99 -13.43
C PHE A 95 11.39 -4.98 -14.95
N ASP A 96 10.74 -5.95 -15.57
CA ASP A 96 10.66 -6.06 -17.04
C ASP A 96 10.03 -4.82 -17.68
N ALA A 97 8.99 -4.25 -17.06
CA ALA A 97 8.34 -3.02 -17.55
C ALA A 97 9.31 -1.83 -17.52
N VAL A 98 10.14 -1.72 -16.48
CA VAL A 98 11.13 -0.65 -16.36
C VAL A 98 12.29 -0.85 -17.33
N GLU A 99 12.80 -2.08 -17.45
CA GLU A 99 13.90 -2.43 -18.38
C GLU A 99 13.53 -2.20 -19.85
N ARG A 100 12.29 -2.48 -20.23
CA ARG A 100 11.75 -2.22 -21.58
C ARG A 100 11.32 -0.77 -21.82
N ALA A 101 11.43 0.10 -20.81
CA ALA A 101 10.93 1.47 -20.84
C ALA A 101 9.41 1.59 -21.08
N ASP A 102 8.63 0.54 -20.78
CA ASP A 102 7.18 0.59 -20.73
C ASP A 102 6.70 1.38 -19.50
N ALA A 103 7.52 1.43 -18.45
CA ALA A 103 7.37 2.30 -17.28
C ALA A 103 8.67 3.04 -16.95
N GLU A 104 8.56 4.29 -16.50
CA GLU A 104 9.72 5.09 -16.09
C GLU A 104 10.22 4.71 -14.70
N PHE A 105 9.33 4.20 -13.86
CA PHE A 105 9.62 3.76 -12.51
C PHE A 105 8.89 2.45 -12.19
N GLY A 106 9.50 1.67 -11.30
CA GLY A 106 8.89 0.50 -10.70
C GLY A 106 8.82 0.64 -9.18
N VAL A 107 7.74 0.17 -8.57
CA VAL A 107 7.57 0.10 -7.12
C VAL A 107 7.37 -1.35 -6.72
N VAL A 108 8.29 -1.88 -5.93
CA VAL A 108 8.32 -3.27 -5.48
C VAL A 108 8.53 -3.35 -3.97
N PRO A 109 7.96 -4.34 -3.28
CA PRO A 109 8.24 -4.57 -1.86
C PRO A 109 9.66 -5.12 -1.69
N VAL A 110 10.39 -4.63 -0.69
CA VAL A 110 11.74 -5.11 -0.33
C VAL A 110 11.73 -5.86 0.99
N GLU A 111 10.94 -5.38 1.94
CA GLU A 111 10.87 -5.94 3.27
C GLU A 111 9.46 -5.76 3.87
N ASN A 112 9.07 -6.75 4.65
CA ASN A 112 7.90 -6.69 5.52
C ASN A 112 8.35 -7.02 6.93
N SER A 113 7.99 -6.19 7.92
CA SER A 113 8.40 -6.36 9.33
C SER A 113 7.99 -7.72 9.94
N THR A 114 6.96 -8.36 9.40
CA THR A 114 6.48 -9.67 9.86
C THR A 114 7.16 -10.84 9.16
N GLU A 115 7.36 -10.75 7.84
CA GLU A 115 7.92 -11.84 7.02
C GLU A 115 9.40 -11.64 6.67
N GLY A 116 9.95 -10.44 6.90
CA GLY A 116 11.32 -10.11 6.57
C GLY A 116 11.52 -9.74 5.10
N ALA A 117 12.71 -10.00 4.59
CA ALA A 117 13.13 -9.60 3.25
C ALA A 117 12.37 -10.34 2.13
N VAL A 118 12.02 -9.60 1.07
CA VAL A 118 11.41 -10.15 -0.14
C VAL A 118 12.52 -10.63 -1.09
N ASN A 119 12.93 -11.89 -0.95
CA ASN A 119 14.07 -12.46 -1.69
C ASN A 119 13.94 -12.30 -3.21
N VAL A 120 12.73 -12.45 -3.77
CA VAL A 120 12.49 -12.27 -5.21
C VAL A 120 12.88 -10.87 -5.69
N THR A 121 12.64 -9.84 -4.89
CA THR A 121 13.07 -8.46 -5.21
C THR A 121 14.59 -8.33 -5.13
N LEU A 122 15.21 -8.90 -4.09
CA LEU A 122 16.65 -8.85 -3.92
C LEU A 122 17.38 -9.58 -5.05
N ASP A 123 16.92 -10.77 -5.43
CA ASP A 123 17.47 -11.53 -6.55
C ASP A 123 17.38 -10.74 -7.86
N ARG A 124 16.22 -10.15 -8.16
CA ARG A 124 16.05 -9.31 -9.36
C ARG A 124 16.93 -8.07 -9.36
N LEU A 125 17.18 -7.44 -8.20
CA LEU A 125 18.10 -6.30 -8.09
C LEU A 125 19.56 -6.66 -8.38
N ILE A 126 19.96 -7.92 -8.13
CA ILE A 126 21.33 -8.41 -8.43
C ILE A 126 21.51 -8.60 -9.94
N ASP A 127 20.48 -9.12 -10.62
CA ASP A 127 20.56 -9.53 -12.03
C ASP A 127 20.15 -8.42 -13.01
N SER A 128 19.56 -7.32 -12.53
CA SER A 128 18.97 -6.24 -13.33
C SER A 128 19.90 -5.03 -13.43
N GLU A 129 19.83 -4.31 -14.55
CA GLU A 129 20.52 -3.01 -14.75
C GLU A 129 19.74 -1.81 -14.21
N VAL A 130 18.55 -2.03 -13.61
CA VAL A 130 17.78 -0.93 -13.03
C VAL A 130 18.47 -0.40 -11.76
N LEU A 131 18.27 0.90 -11.48
CA LEU A 131 18.84 1.55 -10.31
C LEU A 131 17.77 1.85 -9.26
N ILE A 132 18.08 1.58 -8.00
CA ILE A 132 17.28 2.04 -6.87
C ILE A 132 17.41 3.56 -6.80
N CYS A 133 16.29 4.28 -6.92
CA CYS A 133 16.25 5.74 -6.89
C CYS A 133 15.49 6.31 -5.68
N GLY A 134 14.98 5.45 -4.82
CA GLY A 134 14.32 5.86 -3.59
C GLY A 134 13.75 4.68 -2.83
N GLU A 135 13.31 4.95 -1.62
CA GLU A 135 12.59 4.02 -0.75
C GLU A 135 11.31 4.66 -0.22
N VAL A 136 10.34 3.84 0.13
CA VAL A 136 9.08 4.25 0.76
C VAL A 136 8.86 3.35 1.96
N TYR A 137 8.71 3.95 3.12
CA TYR A 137 8.26 3.26 4.34
C TYR A 137 6.77 3.48 4.49
N LEU A 138 6.01 2.40 4.47
CA LEU A 138 4.57 2.41 4.61
C LEU A 138 4.16 1.73 5.91
N GLU A 139 3.43 2.45 6.76
CA GLU A 139 2.79 1.84 7.92
C GLU A 139 1.60 0.99 7.43
N ILE A 140 1.67 -0.32 7.68
CA ILE A 140 0.63 -1.26 7.29
C ILE A 140 -0.45 -1.27 8.37
N GLY A 141 -1.57 -0.61 8.12
CA GLY A 141 -2.77 -0.70 8.94
C GLY A 141 -3.79 -1.63 8.31
N GLN A 142 -4.20 -2.66 9.02
CA GLN A 142 -5.28 -3.54 8.61
C GLN A 142 -6.61 -3.03 9.16
N HIS A 143 -7.60 -2.89 8.30
CA HIS A 143 -8.94 -2.43 8.68
C HIS A 143 -9.97 -3.50 8.35
N LEU A 144 -10.98 -3.65 9.20
CA LEU A 144 -12.16 -4.44 8.88
C LEU A 144 -13.13 -3.56 8.06
N LEU A 145 -13.28 -3.89 6.80
CA LEU A 145 -14.14 -3.19 5.84
C LEU A 145 -15.42 -3.98 5.65
N SER A 146 -16.58 -3.35 5.79
CA SER A 146 -17.86 -4.00 5.53
C SER A 146 -18.96 -2.97 5.27
N ARG A 147 -20.00 -3.38 4.55
CA ARG A 147 -21.27 -2.64 4.43
C ARG A 147 -22.27 -2.99 5.53
N ALA A 148 -21.96 -3.95 6.41
CA ALA A 148 -22.73 -4.26 7.60
C ALA A 148 -22.83 -3.03 8.52
N ALA A 149 -23.95 -2.87 9.20
CA ALA A 149 -24.14 -1.75 10.13
C ALA A 149 -23.29 -1.92 11.40
N ASP A 150 -23.08 -3.15 11.82
CA ASP A 150 -22.24 -3.50 12.97
C ASP A 150 -21.62 -4.90 12.84
N LEU A 151 -20.82 -5.30 13.83
CA LEU A 151 -20.11 -6.58 13.82
C LEU A 151 -21.06 -7.80 13.88
N SER A 152 -22.25 -7.67 14.44
CA SER A 152 -23.20 -8.79 14.59
C SER A 152 -23.82 -9.22 13.24
N GLU A 153 -23.83 -8.34 12.26
CA GLU A 153 -24.32 -8.63 10.92
C GLU A 153 -23.25 -9.31 10.03
N VAL A 154 -21.98 -9.28 10.45
CA VAL A 154 -20.90 -9.93 9.72
C VAL A 154 -21.03 -11.45 9.84
N LYS A 155 -21.14 -12.14 8.69
CA LYS A 155 -21.25 -13.61 8.65
C LYS A 155 -19.96 -14.29 8.19
N ARG A 156 -19.10 -13.54 7.49
CA ARG A 156 -17.87 -14.05 6.92
C ARG A 156 -16.82 -12.95 6.85
N VAL A 157 -15.58 -13.27 7.21
CA VAL A 157 -14.42 -12.39 7.02
C VAL A 157 -13.52 -13.00 5.96
N VAL A 158 -13.14 -12.20 4.98
CA VAL A 158 -12.29 -12.62 3.85
C VAL A 158 -11.03 -11.77 3.80
N SER A 159 -9.87 -12.38 3.61
CA SER A 159 -8.64 -11.65 3.28
C SER A 159 -7.53 -12.58 2.77
N HIS A 160 -6.38 -11.97 2.41
CA HIS A 160 -5.16 -12.73 2.18
C HIS A 160 -4.74 -13.45 3.49
N PRO A 161 -4.21 -14.70 3.42
CA PRO A 161 -3.84 -15.48 4.59
C PRO A 161 -2.96 -14.73 5.59
N GLN A 162 -2.00 -13.95 5.08
CA GLN A 162 -1.11 -13.14 5.90
C GLN A 162 -1.85 -12.07 6.71
N ALA A 163 -2.80 -11.36 6.09
CA ALA A 163 -3.59 -10.35 6.78
C ALA A 163 -4.53 -10.96 7.83
N LEU A 164 -5.11 -12.13 7.54
CA LEU A 164 -5.88 -12.91 8.53
C LEU A 164 -5.00 -13.32 9.71
N ALA A 165 -3.76 -13.76 9.46
CA ALA A 165 -2.82 -14.13 10.50
C ALA A 165 -2.42 -12.94 11.39
N GLN A 166 -2.22 -11.77 10.81
CA GLN A 166 -1.89 -10.52 11.53
C GLN A 166 -3.04 -9.98 12.40
N CYS A 167 -4.28 -10.42 12.14
CA CYS A 167 -5.47 -9.97 12.87
C CYS A 167 -6.12 -11.10 13.70
N ARG A 168 -5.40 -12.20 13.90
CA ARG A 168 -5.96 -13.43 14.46
C ARG A 168 -6.50 -13.25 15.87
N GLY A 169 -5.78 -12.54 16.72
CA GLY A 169 -6.16 -12.29 18.11
C GLY A 169 -7.39 -11.40 18.16
N TRP A 170 -7.38 -10.31 17.40
CA TRP A 170 -8.53 -9.42 17.30
C TRP A 170 -9.79 -10.13 16.79
N LEU A 171 -9.67 -10.95 15.75
CA LEU A 171 -10.79 -11.73 15.18
C LEU A 171 -11.35 -12.73 16.21
N ALA A 172 -10.47 -13.47 16.88
CA ALA A 172 -10.89 -14.44 17.91
C ALA A 172 -11.64 -13.78 19.09
N GLN A 173 -11.29 -12.53 19.42
CA GLN A 173 -11.93 -11.79 20.50
C GLN A 173 -13.28 -11.18 20.09
N HIS A 174 -13.41 -10.67 18.87
CA HIS A 174 -14.56 -9.85 18.46
C HIS A 174 -15.53 -10.57 17.51
N LEU A 175 -15.06 -11.59 16.81
CA LEU A 175 -15.80 -12.36 15.81
C LEU A 175 -15.51 -13.87 15.91
N PRO A 176 -15.64 -14.49 17.11
CA PRO A 176 -15.19 -15.87 17.37
C PRO A 176 -15.93 -16.93 16.53
N ASP A 177 -17.18 -16.67 16.18
CA ASP A 177 -18.05 -17.62 15.47
C ASP A 177 -18.19 -17.32 13.96
N VAL A 178 -17.45 -16.34 13.46
CA VAL A 178 -17.53 -15.92 12.06
C VAL A 178 -16.57 -16.75 11.20
N ALA A 179 -17.04 -17.20 10.02
CA ALA A 179 -16.22 -17.94 9.07
C ALA A 179 -15.10 -17.05 8.52
N LEU A 180 -13.87 -17.61 8.43
CA LEU A 180 -12.70 -16.95 7.86
C LEU A 180 -12.36 -17.63 6.53
N ASP A 181 -12.37 -16.86 5.44
CA ASP A 181 -12.07 -17.34 4.10
C ASP A 181 -10.83 -16.64 3.53
N GLU A 182 -10.07 -17.37 2.73
CA GLU A 182 -8.88 -16.86 2.08
C GLU A 182 -9.18 -16.26 0.71
N ALA A 183 -8.51 -15.16 0.40
CA ALA A 183 -8.51 -14.50 -0.89
C ALA A 183 -7.08 -14.35 -1.42
N VAL A 184 -6.95 -14.20 -2.73
CA VAL A 184 -5.63 -14.03 -3.39
C VAL A 184 -4.94 -12.71 -3.03
N SER A 185 -5.70 -11.72 -2.55
CA SER A 185 -5.19 -10.44 -2.07
C SER A 185 -6.19 -9.76 -1.14
N THR A 186 -5.69 -8.82 -0.30
CA THR A 186 -6.55 -7.96 0.51
C THR A 186 -7.46 -7.07 -0.35
N ALA A 187 -7.01 -6.71 -1.56
CA ALA A 187 -7.79 -5.92 -2.52
C ALA A 187 -8.98 -6.72 -3.07
N SER A 188 -8.77 -7.99 -3.45
CA SER A 188 -9.88 -8.86 -3.91
C SER A 188 -10.88 -9.15 -2.79
N ALA A 189 -10.43 -9.24 -1.55
CA ALA A 189 -11.32 -9.34 -0.40
C ALA A 189 -12.20 -8.09 -0.23
N ALA A 190 -11.61 -6.89 -0.39
CA ALA A 190 -12.37 -5.64 -0.33
C ALA A 190 -13.42 -5.53 -1.46
N GLU A 191 -13.11 -6.04 -2.65
CA GLU A 191 -14.06 -6.12 -3.77
C GLU A 191 -15.26 -7.02 -3.42
N LEU A 192 -15.02 -8.18 -2.79
CA LEU A 192 -16.08 -9.07 -2.30
C LEU A 192 -16.96 -8.38 -1.24
N ALA A 193 -16.34 -7.70 -0.27
CA ALA A 193 -17.08 -6.95 0.75
C ALA A 193 -17.88 -5.76 0.15
N ALA A 194 -17.47 -5.23 -0.99
CA ALA A 194 -18.24 -4.21 -1.72
C ALA A 194 -19.52 -4.80 -2.33
N ALA A 195 -19.49 -6.06 -2.77
CA ALA A 195 -20.60 -6.74 -3.42
C ALA A 195 -21.58 -7.39 -2.42
N GLU A 196 -21.09 -7.87 -1.28
CA GLU A 196 -21.86 -8.65 -0.31
C GLU A 196 -21.93 -7.97 1.06
N PRO A 197 -23.09 -7.41 1.48
CA PRO A 197 -23.19 -6.64 2.74
C PRO A 197 -22.84 -7.41 4.01
N THR A 198 -23.00 -8.72 4.05
CA THR A 198 -22.70 -9.57 5.21
C THR A 198 -21.25 -10.06 5.26
N VAL A 199 -20.47 -9.73 4.23
CA VAL A 199 -19.05 -10.03 4.15
C VAL A 199 -18.25 -8.85 4.68
N ALA A 200 -17.24 -9.14 5.49
CA ALA A 200 -16.22 -8.19 5.86
C ALA A 200 -14.87 -8.57 5.24
N ALA A 201 -14.08 -7.59 4.87
CA ALA A 201 -12.71 -7.79 4.39
C ALA A 201 -11.70 -7.19 5.35
N ILE A 202 -10.57 -7.86 5.55
CA ILE A 202 -9.41 -7.20 6.14
C ILE A 202 -8.57 -6.64 5.00
N ALA A 203 -8.41 -5.31 4.96
CA ALA A 203 -7.70 -4.64 3.89
C ALA A 203 -7.21 -3.23 4.30
N SER A 204 -6.50 -2.57 3.38
CA SER A 204 -5.97 -1.22 3.58
C SER A 204 -7.06 -0.14 3.53
N GLY A 205 -6.78 1.04 4.12
CA GLY A 205 -7.63 2.21 3.96
C GLY A 205 -7.73 2.71 2.51
N LEU A 206 -6.74 2.42 1.67
CA LEU A 206 -6.81 2.68 0.23
C LEU A 206 -7.88 1.80 -0.42
N ALA A 207 -7.93 0.51 -0.09
CA ALA A 207 -8.96 -0.40 -0.58
C ALA A 207 -10.36 0.05 -0.18
N ALA A 208 -10.55 0.52 1.06
CA ALA A 208 -11.81 1.10 1.51
C ALA A 208 -12.30 2.23 0.59
N ARG A 209 -11.40 3.15 0.24
CA ARG A 209 -11.73 4.30 -0.64
C ARG A 209 -12.01 3.87 -2.08
N LEU A 210 -11.16 3.01 -2.66
CA LEU A 210 -11.27 2.61 -4.07
C LEU A 210 -12.51 1.76 -4.35
N TYR A 211 -12.84 0.86 -3.44
CA TYR A 211 -14.03 0.00 -3.58
C TYR A 211 -15.29 0.57 -2.93
N GLY A 212 -15.19 1.73 -2.27
CA GLY A 212 -16.32 2.38 -1.62
C GLY A 212 -16.94 1.54 -0.51
N VAL A 213 -16.11 0.83 0.26
CA VAL A 213 -16.51 0.00 1.40
C VAL A 213 -16.20 0.75 2.69
N PRO A 214 -17.19 0.96 3.58
CA PRO A 214 -16.94 1.61 4.86
C PRO A 214 -15.93 0.85 5.73
N VAL A 215 -15.14 1.60 6.51
CA VAL A 215 -14.30 1.03 7.57
C VAL A 215 -15.19 0.76 8.79
N LEU A 216 -15.52 -0.49 9.04
CA LEU A 216 -16.32 -0.90 10.19
C LEU A 216 -15.50 -0.86 11.48
N LYS A 217 -14.23 -1.29 11.43
CA LYS A 217 -13.24 -1.16 12.50
C LYS A 217 -11.87 -0.82 11.91
N ALA A 218 -11.22 0.16 12.51
CA ALA A 218 -9.89 0.58 12.09
C ALA A 218 -8.82 -0.12 12.93
N ARG A 219 -7.68 -0.49 12.28
CA ARG A 219 -6.50 -1.01 12.93
C ARG A 219 -6.82 -2.24 13.78
N VAL A 220 -7.14 -3.34 13.07
CA VAL A 220 -7.53 -4.62 13.66
C VAL A 220 -6.37 -5.63 13.71
N GLU A 221 -5.16 -5.20 13.34
CA GLU A 221 -3.92 -5.94 13.50
C GLU A 221 -3.57 -6.12 14.99
N ASP A 222 -2.98 -7.28 15.35
CA ASP A 222 -2.57 -7.67 16.70
C ASP A 222 -1.29 -6.96 17.19
#